data_0a822fbeab2776cee5bad2494001a22f
#
_entry.id   0a822fbeab2776cee5bad2494001a22f
#
_cell.length_a   1.000
_cell.length_b   1.000
_cell.length_c   1.000
_cell.angle_alpha   90.00
_cell.angle_beta   90.00
_cell.angle_gamma   90.00
#
_symmetry.space_group_name_H-M   'P 1'
#
loop_
_entity.id
_entity.type
_entity.pdbx_description
1 polymer ?
#
loop_
_entity_poly.entity_id
_entity_poly.type
_entity_poly.pdbx_seq_one_letter_code
_entity_poly.pdbx_strand_id
1 'polypeptide(L)'
;MISLVLPTYNPGEKIDCTWHAVRSFLNTRNDDWEVLFVLDGCSDDTANRLDRLRSEGDDERIRVLGYPQNKGKGYAVRFGLEQSRGDVRAFTDVDLAYDFDDVVRVCESITEANPMTIACRSHPESLLMIPERLLGYAYRRKGQSHLFRTATRMITGLRYRDTQAGLKAMTAGLVEQLAPHMTTNGFGFDCEWLLAAKRAGVLATEMPIRVKYEEGTTTSTFTGFKMLGELMTIRKAWKKKQLPAYHSPSELAIAKAA
;
A
#
# COMPACT_ATOMS: atom_id res chain seq x y z
N MET A 1 -11.04 13.75 -5.49
CA MET A 1 -11.45 12.35 -5.25
C MET A 1 -10.29 11.52 -4.72
N ILE A 2 -10.55 10.55 -3.82
CA ILE A 2 -9.54 9.65 -3.25
C ILE A 2 -9.86 8.21 -3.66
N SER A 3 -8.86 7.45 -4.11
CA SER A 3 -9.00 6.03 -4.44
C SER A 3 -8.21 5.18 -3.44
N LEU A 4 -8.87 4.19 -2.83
CA LEU A 4 -8.25 3.23 -1.93
C LEU A 4 -8.24 1.83 -2.57
N VAL A 5 -7.07 1.28 -2.79
CA VAL A 5 -6.86 -0.05 -3.37
C VAL A 5 -6.66 -1.09 -2.27
N LEU A 6 -7.41 -2.17 -2.34
CA LEU A 6 -7.34 -3.33 -1.43
C LEU A 6 -6.92 -4.57 -2.22
N PRO A 7 -5.62 -4.89 -2.31
CA PRO A 7 -5.16 -6.13 -2.95
C PRO A 7 -5.68 -7.34 -2.18
N THR A 8 -6.37 -8.24 -2.88
CA THR A 8 -7.17 -9.30 -2.27
C THR A 8 -6.75 -10.66 -2.83
N TYR A 9 -6.28 -11.55 -1.95
CA TYR A 9 -5.95 -12.92 -2.32
C TYR A 9 -6.38 -13.92 -1.25
N ASN A 10 -7.39 -14.73 -1.55
CA ASN A 10 -7.92 -15.80 -0.72
C ASN A 10 -8.21 -15.41 0.75
N PRO A 11 -8.91 -14.30 1.03
CA PRO A 11 -9.28 -13.95 2.41
C PRO A 11 -10.42 -14.81 2.95
N GLY A 12 -11.13 -15.57 2.10
CA GLY A 12 -12.28 -16.38 2.48
C GLY A 12 -13.38 -15.53 3.13
N GLU A 13 -13.93 -16.02 4.24
CA GLU A 13 -15.04 -15.35 4.96
C GLU A 13 -14.68 -13.97 5.52
N LYS A 14 -13.41 -13.68 5.72
CA LYS A 14 -12.97 -12.37 6.23
C LYS A 14 -13.33 -11.23 5.28
N ILE A 15 -13.52 -11.51 3.99
CA ILE A 15 -13.89 -10.48 3.02
C ILE A 15 -15.25 -9.85 3.33
N ASP A 16 -16.19 -10.60 3.93
CA ASP A 16 -17.51 -10.09 4.28
C ASP A 16 -17.38 -8.96 5.34
N CYS A 17 -16.52 -9.18 6.35
CA CYS A 17 -16.25 -8.15 7.35
C CYS A 17 -15.59 -6.91 6.75
N THR A 18 -14.63 -7.10 5.84
CA THR A 18 -13.95 -6.01 5.14
C THR A 18 -14.93 -5.21 4.29
N TRP A 19 -15.81 -5.88 3.54
CA TRP A 19 -16.85 -5.24 2.74
C TRP A 19 -17.77 -4.35 3.59
N HIS A 20 -18.30 -4.90 4.69
CA HIS A 20 -19.18 -4.14 5.58
C HIS A 20 -18.46 -2.96 6.24
N ALA A 21 -17.20 -3.11 6.62
CA ALA A 21 -16.40 -2.02 7.17
C ALA A 21 -16.17 -0.91 6.13
N VAL A 22 -15.86 -1.26 4.88
CA VAL A 22 -15.71 -0.32 3.77
C VAL A 22 -17.03 0.42 3.51
N ARG A 23 -18.16 -0.28 3.42
CA ARG A 23 -19.49 0.35 3.23
C ARG A 23 -19.83 1.31 4.38
N SER A 24 -19.61 0.87 5.63
CA SER A 24 -19.83 1.72 6.79
C SER A 24 -18.97 2.98 6.72
N PHE A 25 -17.68 2.86 6.38
CA PHE A 25 -16.79 4.00 6.18
C PHE A 25 -17.31 4.95 5.11
N LEU A 26 -17.64 4.45 3.92
CA LEU A 26 -18.15 5.27 2.80
C LEU A 26 -19.45 5.99 3.16
N ASN A 27 -20.32 5.39 3.96
CA ASN A 27 -21.58 6.00 4.41
C ASN A 27 -21.37 7.14 5.41
N THR A 28 -20.22 7.21 6.07
CA THR A 28 -19.87 8.32 6.98
C THR A 28 -19.13 9.46 6.29
N ARG A 29 -18.83 9.31 4.99
CA ARG A 29 -18.06 10.30 4.21
C ARG A 29 -18.95 11.12 3.30
N ASN A 30 -18.71 12.43 3.29
CA ASN A 30 -19.34 13.37 2.37
C ASN A 30 -18.42 13.72 1.19
N ASP A 31 -17.15 13.32 1.25
CA ASP A 31 -16.13 13.54 0.25
C ASP A 31 -16.08 12.38 -0.76
N ASP A 32 -15.54 12.68 -1.93
CA ASP A 32 -15.45 11.71 -3.03
C ASP A 32 -14.40 10.64 -2.75
N TRP A 33 -14.86 9.43 -2.44
CA TRP A 33 -14.04 8.22 -2.29
C TRP A 33 -14.48 7.15 -3.27
N GLU A 34 -13.51 6.38 -3.79
CA GLU A 34 -13.75 5.05 -4.34
C GLU A 34 -12.85 4.02 -3.66
N VAL A 35 -13.34 2.79 -3.54
CA VAL A 35 -12.58 1.65 -3.01
C VAL A 35 -12.54 0.55 -4.06
N LEU A 36 -11.33 0.06 -4.36
CA LEU A 36 -11.10 -0.98 -5.35
C LEU A 36 -10.63 -2.27 -4.67
N PHE A 37 -11.47 -3.30 -4.65
CA PHE A 37 -11.02 -4.65 -4.34
C PHE A 37 -10.36 -5.24 -5.58
N VAL A 38 -9.09 -5.60 -5.50
CA VAL A 38 -8.33 -6.20 -6.60
C VAL A 38 -8.06 -7.66 -6.33
N LEU A 39 -8.83 -8.54 -6.98
CA LEU A 39 -8.72 -9.99 -6.85
C LEU A 39 -7.48 -10.50 -7.60
N ASP A 40 -6.46 -10.89 -6.86
CA ASP A 40 -5.20 -11.44 -7.39
C ASP A 40 -5.31 -12.94 -7.66
N GLY A 41 -6.20 -13.33 -8.59
CA GLY A 41 -6.38 -14.73 -8.95
C GLY A 41 -6.86 -15.57 -7.77
N CYS A 42 -7.88 -15.12 -7.04
CA CYS A 42 -8.47 -15.89 -5.94
C CYS A 42 -8.97 -17.24 -6.42
N SER A 43 -8.63 -18.29 -5.68
CA SER A 43 -9.06 -19.69 -5.93
C SER A 43 -10.08 -20.19 -4.91
N ASP A 44 -10.37 -19.40 -3.88
CA ASP A 44 -11.39 -19.64 -2.88
C ASP A 44 -12.75 -18.99 -3.26
N ASP A 45 -13.69 -18.97 -2.33
CA ASP A 45 -15.04 -18.42 -2.53
C ASP A 45 -15.11 -16.86 -2.52
N THR A 46 -13.99 -16.16 -2.47
CA THR A 46 -13.93 -14.70 -2.33
C THR A 46 -14.68 -13.98 -3.44
N ALA A 47 -14.50 -14.39 -4.70
CA ALA A 47 -15.16 -13.75 -5.84
C ALA A 47 -16.69 -13.84 -5.73
N ASN A 48 -17.21 -15.06 -5.48
CA ASN A 48 -18.65 -15.29 -5.33
C ASN A 48 -19.23 -14.51 -4.14
N ARG A 49 -18.48 -14.39 -3.04
CA ARG A 49 -18.89 -13.60 -1.88
C ARG A 49 -19.04 -12.12 -2.22
N LEU A 50 -18.05 -11.55 -2.90
CA LEU A 50 -18.10 -10.14 -3.33
C LEU A 50 -19.23 -9.89 -4.34
N ASP A 51 -19.48 -10.80 -5.28
CA ASP A 51 -20.58 -10.70 -6.23
C ASP A 51 -21.94 -10.71 -5.51
N ARG A 52 -22.12 -11.59 -4.51
CA ARG A 52 -23.31 -11.61 -3.66
C ARG A 52 -23.48 -10.31 -2.88
N LEU A 53 -22.45 -9.87 -2.17
CA LEU A 53 -22.49 -8.65 -1.35
C LEU A 53 -22.76 -7.39 -2.19
N ARG A 54 -22.26 -7.37 -3.42
CA ARG A 54 -22.56 -6.32 -4.38
C ARG A 54 -24.03 -6.37 -4.83
N SER A 55 -24.59 -7.55 -5.07
CA SER A 55 -26.01 -7.70 -5.45
C SER A 55 -26.98 -7.32 -4.35
N GLU A 56 -26.59 -7.44 -3.08
CA GLU A 56 -27.40 -7.05 -1.91
C GLU A 56 -27.43 -5.52 -1.66
N GLY A 57 -26.49 -4.78 -2.23
CA GLY A 57 -26.45 -3.33 -2.09
C GLY A 57 -25.35 -2.74 -2.95
N ASP A 58 -25.72 -2.39 -4.17
CA ASP A 58 -24.80 -1.78 -5.13
C ASP A 58 -24.41 -0.36 -4.67
N ASP A 59 -23.11 -0.14 -4.54
CA ASP A 59 -22.52 1.16 -4.24
C ASP A 59 -21.45 1.42 -5.31
N GLU A 60 -21.73 2.33 -6.22
CA GLU A 60 -20.84 2.65 -7.35
C GLU A 60 -19.44 3.10 -6.93
N ARG A 61 -19.29 3.52 -5.67
CA ARG A 61 -18.00 3.86 -5.08
C ARG A 61 -17.13 2.62 -4.78
N ILE A 62 -17.74 1.42 -4.78
CA ILE A 62 -16.99 0.16 -4.56
C ILE A 62 -16.85 -0.57 -5.88
N ARG A 63 -15.61 -0.77 -6.30
CA ARG A 63 -15.27 -1.48 -7.53
C ARG A 63 -14.56 -2.80 -7.21
N VAL A 64 -14.97 -3.86 -7.85
CA VAL A 64 -14.31 -5.16 -7.78
C VAL A 64 -13.65 -5.42 -9.12
N LEU A 65 -12.33 -5.52 -9.10
CA LEU A 65 -11.49 -5.78 -10.26
C LEU A 65 -10.70 -7.07 -10.02
N GLY A 66 -10.25 -7.73 -11.07
CA GLY A 66 -9.46 -8.94 -10.89
C GLY A 66 -8.96 -9.54 -12.20
N TYR A 67 -8.20 -10.59 -12.08
CA TYR A 67 -7.65 -11.39 -13.18
C TYR A 67 -7.53 -12.86 -12.72
N PRO A 68 -7.51 -13.83 -13.65
CA PRO A 68 -7.71 -15.25 -13.31
C PRO A 68 -6.50 -15.91 -12.64
N GLN A 69 -5.29 -15.35 -12.75
CA GLN A 69 -4.07 -15.98 -12.25
C GLN A 69 -3.40 -15.11 -11.20
N ASN A 70 -3.00 -15.69 -10.07
CA ASN A 70 -2.21 -14.99 -9.06
C ASN A 70 -0.90 -14.47 -9.66
N LYS A 71 -0.70 -13.16 -9.56
CA LYS A 71 0.51 -12.47 -10.01
C LYS A 71 1.31 -11.86 -8.87
N GLY A 72 0.76 -11.87 -7.66
CA GLY A 72 1.38 -11.37 -6.43
C GLY A 72 0.92 -9.98 -6.05
N LYS A 73 1.03 -9.68 -4.75
CA LYS A 73 0.52 -8.45 -4.11
C LYS A 73 1.00 -7.17 -4.79
N GLY A 74 2.28 -7.11 -5.18
CA GLY A 74 2.84 -5.93 -5.86
C GLY A 74 2.19 -5.66 -7.22
N TYR A 75 1.87 -6.71 -7.96
CA TYR A 75 1.11 -6.57 -9.20
C TYR A 75 -0.31 -6.09 -8.94
N ALA A 76 -1.01 -6.68 -7.96
CA ALA A 76 -2.38 -6.29 -7.62
C ALA A 76 -2.48 -4.83 -7.19
N VAL A 77 -1.52 -4.35 -6.36
CA VAL A 77 -1.45 -2.94 -5.97
C VAL A 77 -1.23 -2.04 -7.18
N ARG A 78 -0.23 -2.35 -8.01
CA ARG A 78 0.04 -1.57 -9.22
C ARG A 78 -1.18 -1.50 -10.13
N PHE A 79 -1.77 -2.65 -10.44
CA PHE A 79 -2.97 -2.74 -11.28
C PHE A 79 -4.11 -1.89 -10.71
N GLY A 80 -4.38 -1.99 -9.41
CA GLY A 80 -5.41 -1.19 -8.76
C GLY A 80 -5.14 0.32 -8.82
N LEU A 81 -3.89 0.74 -8.56
CA LEU A 81 -3.50 2.15 -8.65
C LEU A 81 -3.60 2.70 -10.09
N GLU A 82 -3.29 1.90 -11.11
CA GLU A 82 -3.46 2.27 -12.52
C GLU A 82 -4.94 2.39 -12.92
N GLN A 83 -5.83 1.57 -12.32
CA GLN A 83 -7.27 1.60 -12.57
C GLN A 83 -8.03 2.62 -11.70
N SER A 84 -7.36 3.26 -10.76
CA SER A 84 -7.89 4.28 -9.86
C SER A 84 -8.19 5.58 -10.61
N ARG A 85 -9.25 6.29 -10.17
CA ARG A 85 -9.74 7.53 -10.78
C ARG A 85 -9.41 8.77 -9.96
N GLY A 86 -9.04 8.59 -8.69
CA GLY A 86 -8.77 9.68 -7.74
C GLY A 86 -7.48 10.42 -8.02
N ASP A 87 -7.46 11.69 -7.60
CA ASP A 87 -6.28 12.55 -7.61
C ASP A 87 -5.26 12.12 -6.56
N VAL A 88 -5.75 11.52 -5.48
CA VAL A 88 -4.98 10.82 -4.47
C VAL A 88 -5.28 9.33 -4.58
N ARG A 89 -4.23 8.54 -4.71
CA ARG A 89 -4.31 7.09 -4.85
C ARG A 89 -3.57 6.43 -3.71
N ALA A 90 -4.27 5.60 -2.95
CA ALA A 90 -3.74 4.90 -1.80
C ALA A 90 -3.96 3.40 -1.92
N PHE A 91 -3.18 2.63 -1.18
CA PHE A 91 -3.45 1.21 -0.98
C PHE A 91 -3.28 0.84 0.48
N THR A 92 -4.02 -0.17 0.92
CA THR A 92 -3.84 -0.81 2.23
C THR A 92 -4.17 -2.30 2.14
N ASP A 93 -3.80 -3.04 3.18
CA ASP A 93 -4.11 -4.47 3.25
C ASP A 93 -5.61 -4.72 3.43
N VAL A 94 -6.13 -5.76 2.78
CA VAL A 94 -7.55 -6.13 2.80
C VAL A 94 -8.04 -6.54 4.19
N ASP A 95 -7.15 -6.91 5.11
CA ASP A 95 -7.46 -7.21 6.50
C ASP A 95 -7.71 -5.96 7.38
N LEU A 96 -7.58 -4.76 6.79
CA LEU A 96 -7.79 -3.47 7.47
C LEU A 96 -6.99 -3.35 8.77
N ALA A 97 -5.72 -3.75 8.74
CA ALA A 97 -4.80 -3.64 9.88
C ALA A 97 -4.63 -2.19 10.39
N TYR A 98 -5.02 -1.21 9.58
CA TYR A 98 -5.05 0.22 9.89
C TYR A 98 -6.48 0.71 10.01
N ASP A 99 -6.77 1.52 11.04
CA ASP A 99 -8.08 2.17 11.16
C ASP A 99 -8.32 3.14 10.00
N PHE A 100 -9.57 3.29 9.56
CA PHE A 100 -9.90 4.23 8.48
C PHE A 100 -9.53 5.68 8.79
N ASP A 101 -9.52 6.09 10.06
CA ASP A 101 -9.02 7.41 10.46
C ASP A 101 -7.56 7.61 10.06
N ASP A 102 -6.72 6.59 10.21
CA ASP A 102 -5.33 6.64 9.78
C ASP A 102 -5.21 6.63 8.25
N VAL A 103 -6.07 5.86 7.55
CA VAL A 103 -6.15 5.88 6.07
C VAL A 103 -6.49 7.28 5.59
N VAL A 104 -7.51 7.91 6.17
CA VAL A 104 -7.92 9.29 5.84
C VAL A 104 -6.78 10.26 6.07
N ARG A 105 -6.15 10.24 7.24
CA ARG A 105 -5.03 11.14 7.57
C ARG A 105 -3.88 11.00 6.59
N VAL A 106 -3.52 9.78 6.21
CA VAL A 106 -2.46 9.52 5.22
C VAL A 106 -2.85 10.06 3.86
N CYS A 107 -4.10 9.88 3.41
CA CYS A 107 -4.58 10.42 2.14
C CYS A 107 -4.67 11.95 2.14
N GLU A 108 -5.20 12.56 3.19
CA GLU A 108 -5.34 14.02 3.33
C GLU A 108 -3.99 14.74 3.44
N SER A 109 -2.93 14.05 3.85
CA SER A 109 -1.58 14.61 3.87
C SER A 109 -0.95 14.79 2.49
N ILE A 110 -1.56 14.20 1.45
CA ILE A 110 -1.07 14.28 0.08
C ILE A 110 -1.39 15.66 -0.49
N THR A 111 -0.36 16.33 -0.93
CA THR A 111 -0.43 17.64 -1.60
C THR A 111 0.59 17.66 -2.75
N GLU A 112 0.59 18.72 -3.56
CA GLU A 112 1.61 18.89 -4.58
C GLU A 112 3.03 18.97 -3.99
N ALA A 113 3.19 19.60 -2.82
CA ALA A 113 4.47 19.71 -2.11
C ALA A 113 4.84 18.40 -1.37
N ASN A 114 3.87 17.57 -1.05
CA ASN A 114 4.05 16.26 -0.41
C ASN A 114 3.37 15.15 -1.23
N PRO A 115 3.92 14.74 -2.37
CA PRO A 115 3.25 13.85 -3.30
C PRO A 115 3.24 12.38 -2.86
N MET A 116 3.90 12.02 -1.76
CA MET A 116 3.91 10.64 -1.22
C MET A 116 3.98 10.62 0.30
N THR A 117 3.06 9.89 0.92
CA THR A 117 3.07 9.61 2.37
C THR A 117 2.98 8.10 2.62
N ILE A 118 3.72 7.64 3.61
CA ILE A 118 3.72 6.24 4.05
C ILE A 118 3.38 6.15 5.54
N ALA A 119 2.58 5.18 5.91
CA ALA A 119 2.41 4.83 7.31
C ALA A 119 3.72 4.33 7.91
N CYS A 120 4.00 4.66 9.15
CA CYS A 120 5.24 4.27 9.82
C CYS A 120 4.96 3.68 11.21
N ARG A 121 4.93 2.34 11.32
CA ARG A 121 4.73 1.62 12.60
C ARG A 121 5.85 1.87 13.61
N SER A 122 7.02 2.23 13.11
CA SER A 122 8.22 2.53 13.92
C SER A 122 8.39 4.03 14.23
N HIS A 123 7.40 4.86 13.91
CA HIS A 123 7.39 6.27 14.30
C HIS A 123 7.27 6.39 15.84
N PRO A 124 7.96 7.35 16.49
CA PRO A 124 7.88 7.50 17.96
C PRO A 124 6.46 7.72 18.48
N GLU A 125 5.60 8.35 17.69
CA GLU A 125 4.21 8.66 18.04
C GLU A 125 3.22 7.56 17.59
N SER A 126 3.69 6.49 16.96
CA SER A 126 2.81 5.39 16.56
C SER A 126 2.41 4.55 17.75
N LEU A 127 1.13 4.19 17.77
CA LEU A 127 0.56 3.36 18.82
C LEU A 127 0.37 1.93 18.32
N LEU A 128 1.04 0.98 18.94
CA LEU A 128 0.90 -0.44 18.64
C LEU A 128 0.07 -1.09 19.76
N MET A 129 -1.17 -1.43 19.46
CA MET A 129 -2.05 -2.14 20.38
C MET A 129 -1.76 -3.63 20.28
N ILE A 130 -0.95 -4.14 21.24
CA ILE A 130 -0.49 -5.53 21.26
C ILE A 130 -1.18 -6.22 22.43
N PRO A 131 -2.03 -7.24 22.18
CA PRO A 131 -2.57 -8.07 23.26
C PRO A 131 -1.44 -8.73 24.07
N GLU A 132 -1.61 -8.86 25.39
CA GLU A 132 -0.57 -9.41 26.30
C GLU A 132 -0.03 -10.77 25.83
N ARG A 133 -0.92 -11.65 25.37
CA ARG A 133 -0.58 -12.98 24.81
C ARG A 133 0.38 -12.92 23.61
N LEU A 134 0.45 -11.78 22.91
CA LEU A 134 1.28 -11.58 21.71
C LEU A 134 2.59 -10.83 22.01
N LEU A 135 2.86 -10.40 23.22
CA LEU A 135 4.05 -9.63 23.59
C LEU A 135 5.35 -10.34 23.21
N GLY A 136 5.49 -11.64 23.51
CA GLY A 136 6.68 -12.43 23.16
C GLY A 136 6.88 -12.56 21.64
N TYR A 137 5.79 -12.68 20.88
CA TYR A 137 5.81 -12.68 19.43
C TYR A 137 6.21 -11.31 18.88
N ALA A 138 5.63 -10.23 19.40
CA ALA A 138 5.94 -8.86 18.99
C ALA A 138 7.42 -8.51 19.23
N TYR A 139 8.00 -8.98 20.34
CA TYR A 139 9.42 -8.76 20.66
C TYR A 139 10.36 -9.42 19.65
N ARG A 140 10.10 -10.69 19.30
CA ARG A 140 10.89 -11.40 18.26
C ARG A 140 10.72 -10.73 16.89
N ARG A 141 9.51 -10.31 16.54
CA ARG A 141 9.21 -9.60 15.30
C ARG A 141 9.92 -8.24 15.22
N LYS A 142 10.06 -7.53 16.34
CA LYS A 142 10.81 -6.27 16.42
C LYS A 142 12.28 -6.45 16.06
N GLY A 143 12.92 -7.52 16.55
CA GLY A 143 14.31 -7.87 16.19
C GLY A 143 14.48 -8.19 14.70
N GLN A 144 13.58 -9.01 14.15
CA GLN A 144 13.59 -9.34 12.71
C GLN A 144 13.34 -8.10 11.84
N SER A 145 12.43 -7.22 12.24
CA SER A 145 12.16 -5.96 11.54
C SER A 145 13.36 -5.02 11.56
N HIS A 146 14.14 -4.98 12.65
CA HIS A 146 15.35 -4.18 12.72
C HIS A 146 16.44 -4.69 11.77
N LEU A 147 16.66 -6.00 11.74
CA LEU A 147 17.61 -6.63 10.83
C LEU A 147 17.21 -6.40 9.36
N PHE A 148 15.95 -6.61 9.04
CA PHE A 148 15.43 -6.39 7.68
C PHE A 148 15.56 -4.92 7.25
N ARG A 149 15.24 -3.97 8.12
CA ARG A 149 15.39 -2.53 7.85
C ARG A 149 16.86 -2.17 7.59
N THR A 150 17.79 -2.72 8.37
CA THR A 150 19.23 -2.51 8.17
C THR A 150 19.67 -3.06 6.81
N ALA A 151 19.25 -4.27 6.46
CA ALA A 151 19.53 -4.88 5.16
C ALA A 151 18.92 -4.04 4.00
N THR A 152 17.67 -3.61 4.13
CA THR A 152 17.01 -2.74 3.14
C THR A 152 17.80 -1.45 2.94
N ARG A 153 18.22 -0.80 4.03
CA ARG A 153 19.02 0.43 3.95
C ARG A 153 20.37 0.19 3.25
N MET A 154 21.06 -0.91 3.55
CA MET A 154 22.34 -1.25 2.93
C MET A 154 22.20 -1.61 1.44
N ILE A 155 21.13 -2.32 1.10
CA ILE A 155 20.89 -2.78 -0.27
C ILE A 155 20.37 -1.65 -1.16
N THR A 156 19.39 -0.88 -0.70
CA THR A 156 18.64 0.11 -1.53
C THR A 156 19.05 1.55 -1.28
N GLY A 157 19.70 1.84 -0.15
CA GLY A 157 20.00 3.21 0.29
C GLY A 157 18.78 3.99 0.78
N LEU A 158 17.64 3.32 1.00
CA LEU A 158 16.44 3.93 1.60
C LEU A 158 16.65 4.13 3.10
N ARG A 159 16.30 5.31 3.61
CA ARG A 159 16.51 5.68 5.02
C ARG A 159 15.22 5.86 5.80
N TYR A 160 14.16 5.18 5.39
CA TYR A 160 12.89 5.18 6.10
C TYR A 160 12.94 4.28 7.34
N ARG A 161 12.14 4.62 8.35
CA ARG A 161 11.95 3.81 9.57
C ARG A 161 11.11 2.56 9.28
N ASP A 162 10.14 2.68 8.34
CA ASP A 162 9.28 1.58 7.96
C ASP A 162 8.99 1.58 6.45
N THR A 163 9.74 0.79 5.69
CA THR A 163 9.55 0.67 4.25
C THR A 163 8.37 -0.24 3.86
N GLN A 164 7.89 -1.05 4.80
CA GLN A 164 6.93 -2.14 4.53
C GLN A 164 5.58 -1.98 5.24
N ALA A 165 5.27 -0.78 5.72
CA ALA A 165 3.91 -0.51 6.16
C ALA A 165 2.95 -0.64 4.98
N GLY A 166 1.90 -1.44 5.15
CA GLY A 166 0.93 -1.76 4.08
C GLY A 166 0.05 -0.59 3.66
N LEU A 167 0.15 0.58 4.28
CA LEU A 167 -0.60 1.78 3.92
C LEU A 167 0.33 2.84 3.35
N LYS A 168 0.07 3.23 2.10
CA LYS A 168 0.77 4.32 1.39
C LYS A 168 -0.21 5.08 0.51
N ALA A 169 0.00 6.39 0.39
CA ALA A 169 -0.75 7.26 -0.51
C ALA A 169 0.20 8.08 -1.39
N MET A 170 -0.26 8.39 -2.59
CA MET A 170 0.49 9.14 -3.60
C MET A 170 -0.47 10.02 -4.41
N THR A 171 0.05 11.08 -5.02
CA THR A 171 -0.69 11.79 -6.08
C THR A 171 -0.87 10.89 -7.31
N ALA A 172 -1.96 11.09 -8.03
CA ALA A 172 -2.21 10.37 -9.30
C ALA A 172 -1.04 10.54 -10.29
N GLY A 173 -0.53 11.77 -10.44
CA GLY A 173 0.59 12.05 -11.33
C GLY A 173 1.87 11.29 -10.96
N LEU A 174 2.16 11.13 -9.66
CA LEU A 174 3.29 10.32 -9.22
C LEU A 174 3.06 8.84 -9.52
N VAL A 175 1.86 8.32 -9.31
CA VAL A 175 1.53 6.93 -9.66
C VAL A 175 1.70 6.71 -11.16
N GLU A 176 1.16 7.58 -12.00
CA GLU A 176 1.24 7.48 -13.47
C GLU A 176 2.68 7.51 -13.99
N GLN A 177 3.54 8.32 -13.36
CA GLN A 177 4.95 8.35 -13.68
C GLN A 177 5.69 7.09 -13.25
N LEU A 178 5.39 6.54 -12.07
CA LEU A 178 6.16 5.44 -11.48
C LEU A 178 5.67 4.06 -11.90
N ALA A 179 4.36 3.83 -12.01
CA ALA A 179 3.76 2.52 -12.23
C ALA A 179 4.32 1.76 -13.46
N PRO A 180 4.56 2.40 -14.63
CA PRO A 180 5.14 1.71 -15.79
C PRO A 180 6.54 1.15 -15.54
N HIS A 181 7.20 1.60 -14.50
CA HIS A 181 8.57 1.22 -14.18
C HIS A 181 8.67 0.13 -13.11
N MET A 182 7.56 -0.19 -12.43
CA MET A 182 7.51 -1.22 -11.38
C MET A 182 7.62 -2.62 -11.98
N THR A 183 8.48 -3.43 -11.40
CA THR A 183 8.78 -4.78 -11.89
C THR A 183 8.53 -5.86 -10.84
N THR A 184 8.49 -5.48 -9.56
CA THR A 184 8.36 -6.40 -8.45
C THR A 184 6.89 -6.74 -8.17
N ASN A 185 6.56 -8.01 -8.33
CA ASN A 185 5.21 -8.50 -8.05
C ASN A 185 5.04 -9.07 -6.64
N GLY A 186 6.14 -9.43 -5.96
CA GLY A 186 6.16 -9.97 -4.60
C GLY A 186 6.14 -8.89 -3.53
N PHE A 187 6.53 -9.26 -2.31
CA PHE A 187 6.50 -8.37 -1.13
C PHE A 187 7.54 -7.25 -1.13
N GLY A 188 8.55 -7.32 -2.01
CA GLY A 188 9.55 -6.24 -2.17
C GLY A 188 9.00 -4.99 -2.87
N PHE A 189 7.79 -5.03 -3.43
CA PHE A 189 7.17 -3.92 -4.17
C PHE A 189 7.12 -2.61 -3.36
N ASP A 190 6.87 -2.70 -2.05
CA ASP A 190 6.85 -1.55 -1.15
C ASP A 190 8.16 -0.75 -1.20
N CYS A 191 9.30 -1.46 -1.20
CA CYS A 191 10.61 -0.84 -1.31
C CYS A 191 10.86 -0.31 -2.73
N GLU A 192 10.32 -0.97 -3.75
CA GLU A 192 10.47 -0.53 -5.14
C GLU A 192 9.76 0.81 -5.37
N TRP A 193 8.53 1.01 -4.89
CA TRP A 193 7.82 2.28 -4.95
C TRP A 193 8.62 3.41 -4.30
N LEU A 194 9.18 3.19 -3.10
CA LEU A 194 9.99 4.18 -2.39
C LEU A 194 11.31 4.49 -3.13
N LEU A 195 11.93 3.48 -3.73
CA LEU A 195 13.15 3.67 -4.52
C LEU A 195 12.87 4.44 -5.81
N ALA A 196 11.76 4.14 -6.48
CA ALA A 196 11.32 4.83 -7.68
C ALA A 196 10.98 6.30 -7.38
N ALA A 197 10.21 6.58 -6.33
CA ALA A 197 9.91 7.93 -5.88
C ALA A 197 11.21 8.72 -5.59
N LYS A 198 12.15 8.13 -4.85
CA LYS A 198 13.45 8.73 -4.60
C LYS A 198 14.23 9.02 -5.88
N ARG A 199 14.14 8.17 -6.91
CA ARG A 199 14.78 8.39 -8.22
C ARG A 199 14.11 9.49 -9.03
N ALA A 200 12.83 9.73 -8.79
CA ALA A 200 12.08 10.86 -9.34
C ALA A 200 12.23 12.16 -8.52
N GLY A 201 13.12 12.17 -7.51
CA GLY A 201 13.34 13.34 -6.64
C GLY A 201 12.33 13.49 -5.50
N VAL A 202 11.42 12.54 -5.31
CA VAL A 202 10.39 12.57 -4.27
C VAL A 202 10.85 11.80 -3.04
N LEU A 203 10.75 12.44 -1.87
CA LEU A 203 10.92 11.80 -0.57
C LEU A 203 9.55 11.62 0.07
N ALA A 204 9.23 10.40 0.47
CA ALA A 204 7.97 10.11 1.15
C ALA A 204 7.99 10.64 2.59
N THR A 205 6.88 11.21 3.02
CA THR A 205 6.66 11.59 4.42
C THR A 205 6.26 10.36 5.23
N GLU A 206 6.88 10.15 6.40
CA GLU A 206 6.53 9.09 7.34
C GLU A 206 5.48 9.60 8.34
N MET A 207 4.30 8.97 8.37
CA MET A 207 3.21 9.36 9.25
C MET A 207 2.99 8.35 10.38
N PRO A 208 2.86 8.80 11.64
CA PRO A 208 2.50 7.92 12.76
C PRO A 208 1.09 7.36 12.60
N ILE A 209 0.91 6.10 12.99
CA ILE A 209 -0.35 5.37 12.84
C ILE A 209 -0.67 4.53 14.07
N ARG A 210 -1.94 4.09 14.17
CA ARG A 210 -2.39 3.10 15.14
C ARG A 210 -2.50 1.74 14.48
N VAL A 211 -1.86 0.74 15.04
CA VAL A 211 -1.90 -0.65 14.53
C VAL A 211 -2.47 -1.57 15.57
N LYS A 212 -3.51 -2.29 15.19
CA LYS A 212 -4.04 -3.41 15.97
C LYS A 212 -3.31 -4.69 15.54
N TYR A 213 -2.69 -5.37 16.50
CA TYR A 213 -2.11 -6.68 16.26
C TYR A 213 -3.21 -7.74 16.39
N GLU A 214 -3.50 -8.43 15.27
CA GLU A 214 -4.37 -9.60 15.26
C GLU A 214 -3.58 -10.90 15.16
N GLU A 215 -4.15 -12.00 15.68
CA GLU A 215 -3.59 -13.33 15.50
C GLU A 215 -3.69 -13.76 14.04
N GLY A 216 -2.58 -14.25 13.48
CA GLY A 216 -2.58 -14.84 12.14
C GLY A 216 -1.82 -14.05 11.07
N THR A 217 -1.18 -12.93 11.38
CA THR A 217 -0.25 -12.28 10.44
C THR A 217 1.03 -13.12 10.28
N THR A 218 0.99 -14.06 9.36
CA THR A 218 2.06 -15.02 9.05
C THR A 218 3.14 -14.40 8.17
N THR A 219 4.06 -13.65 8.76
CA THR A 219 5.36 -13.48 8.12
C THR A 219 6.30 -14.57 8.64
N SER A 220 6.43 -15.65 7.87
CA SER A 220 7.39 -16.71 8.17
C SER A 220 8.83 -16.21 7.94
N THR A 221 9.81 -16.78 8.64
CA THR A 221 11.25 -16.52 8.40
C THR A 221 11.64 -16.78 6.94
N PHE A 222 11.00 -17.72 6.28
CA PHE A 222 11.19 -18.01 4.85
C PHE A 222 10.80 -16.83 3.96
N THR A 223 9.74 -16.10 4.32
CA THR A 223 9.33 -14.87 3.63
C THR A 223 10.42 -13.80 3.69
N GLY A 224 11.14 -13.69 4.82
CA GLY A 224 12.23 -12.73 5.00
C GLY A 224 13.40 -12.96 4.03
N PHE A 225 13.82 -14.21 3.82
CA PHE A 225 14.89 -14.53 2.85
C PHE A 225 14.46 -14.27 1.40
N LYS A 226 13.22 -14.63 1.04
CA LYS A 226 12.65 -14.32 -0.28
C LYS A 226 12.65 -12.82 -0.55
N MET A 227 12.25 -12.03 0.44
CA MET A 227 12.24 -10.57 0.35
C MET A 227 13.65 -9.98 0.19
N LEU A 228 14.66 -10.52 0.85
CA LEU A 228 16.05 -10.10 0.63
C LEU A 228 16.51 -10.36 -0.81
N GLY A 229 16.15 -11.51 -1.38
CA GLY A 229 16.38 -11.81 -2.80
C GLY A 229 15.71 -10.81 -3.73
N GLU A 230 14.45 -10.45 -3.44
CA GLU A 230 13.72 -9.43 -4.19
C GLU A 230 14.41 -8.06 -4.09
N LEU A 231 14.88 -7.64 -2.90
CA LEU A 231 15.64 -6.38 -2.73
C LEU A 231 16.93 -6.34 -3.57
N MET A 232 17.63 -7.45 -3.67
CA MET A 232 18.82 -7.53 -4.53
C MET A 232 18.47 -7.39 -6.02
N THR A 233 17.38 -8.00 -6.44
CA THR A 233 16.85 -7.89 -7.80
C THR A 233 16.43 -6.45 -8.10
N ILE A 234 15.69 -5.81 -7.19
CA ILE A 234 15.30 -4.39 -7.27
C ILE A 234 16.55 -3.51 -7.39
N ARG A 235 17.54 -3.70 -6.49
CA ARG A 235 18.80 -2.94 -6.58
C ARG A 235 19.47 -3.07 -7.94
N LYS A 236 19.54 -4.29 -8.50
CA LYS A 236 20.16 -4.55 -9.81
C LYS A 236 19.36 -3.84 -10.93
N ALA A 237 18.03 -3.97 -10.93
CA ALA A 237 17.15 -3.35 -11.91
C ALA A 237 17.24 -1.81 -11.87
N TRP A 238 17.37 -1.23 -10.67
CA TRP A 238 17.37 0.21 -10.45
C TRP A 238 18.76 0.84 -10.41
N LYS A 239 19.85 0.06 -10.46
CA LYS A 239 21.24 0.58 -10.32
C LYS A 239 21.58 1.67 -11.35
N LYS A 240 21.12 1.51 -12.60
CA LYS A 240 21.37 2.43 -13.70
C LYS A 240 20.12 3.17 -14.18
N LYS A 241 18.96 2.88 -13.57
CA LYS A 241 17.69 3.47 -13.99
C LYS A 241 17.59 4.88 -13.41
N GLN A 242 17.42 5.85 -14.29
CA GLN A 242 17.10 7.23 -13.94
C GLN A 242 15.66 7.49 -14.36
N LEU A 243 14.94 8.24 -13.56
CA LEU A 243 13.62 8.75 -13.91
C LEU A 243 13.71 10.26 -14.06
N PRO A 244 12.89 10.87 -14.93
CA PRO A 244 12.73 12.30 -14.92
C PRO A 244 12.28 12.77 -13.54
N ALA A 245 12.68 13.96 -13.14
CA ALA A 245 12.19 14.55 -11.90
C ALA A 245 10.66 14.63 -11.94
N TYR A 246 10.03 14.33 -10.81
CA TYR A 246 8.59 14.53 -10.67
C TYR A 246 8.33 16.05 -10.59
N HIS A 247 7.39 16.49 -11.39
CA HIS A 247 6.86 17.84 -11.35
C HIS A 247 5.37 17.79 -11.05
N SER A 248 4.92 18.61 -10.13
CA SER A 248 3.51 18.74 -9.83
C SER A 248 2.74 19.32 -11.03
N PRO A 249 1.42 19.10 -11.11
CA PRO A 249 0.59 19.70 -12.16
C PRO A 249 0.73 21.22 -12.24
N SER A 250 0.86 21.92 -11.11
CA SER A 250 1.06 23.37 -11.07
C SER A 250 2.42 23.78 -11.65
N GLU A 251 3.50 23.08 -11.32
CA GLU A 251 4.83 23.33 -11.90
C GLU A 251 4.85 23.13 -13.41
N LEU A 252 4.20 22.06 -13.89
CA LEU A 252 4.08 21.80 -15.33
C LEU A 252 3.23 22.86 -16.05
N ALA A 253 2.20 23.41 -15.41
CA ALA A 253 1.39 24.49 -15.97
C ALA A 253 2.20 25.79 -16.11
N ILE A 254 3.00 26.13 -15.10
CA ILE A 254 3.90 27.30 -15.14
C ILE A 254 4.95 27.14 -16.23
N ALA A 255 5.58 25.96 -16.33
CA ALA A 255 6.61 25.71 -17.36
C ALA A 255 6.08 25.74 -18.80
N LYS A 256 4.78 25.51 -19.02
CA LYS A 256 4.15 25.63 -20.35
C LYS A 256 3.70 27.04 -20.69
N ALA A 257 3.57 27.92 -19.68
CA ALA A 257 3.14 29.29 -19.86
C ALA A 257 4.31 30.29 -20.03
N ALA A 258 5.54 29.84 -19.76
CA ALA A 258 6.78 30.59 -19.92
C ALA A 258 7.47 30.27 -21.27
#